data_1a9e85d110546c0ec8fb840c0a2a4cf0
#
_entry.id   1a9e85d110546c0ec8fb840c0a2a4cf0
#
_cell.length_a   1.000
_cell.length_b   1.000
_cell.length_c   1.000
_cell.angle_alpha   90.00
_cell.angle_beta   90.00
_cell.angle_gamma   90.00
#
_symmetry.space_group_name_H-M   'P 1'
#
loop_
_entity.id
_entity.type
_entity.pdbx_description
1 polymer ?
#
loop_
_entity_poly.entity_id
_entity_poly.type
_entity_poly.pdbx_seq_one_letter_code
_entity_poly.pdbx_strand_id
1 'polypeptide(L)'
;TIHPHYEMKSTLVTADPVHIANIISNLIENAIKYSGKEVRIDLSCIQKEHTLTIQITDNGIGIPPAEQSKVFDKFYRGNHIPDRNIPGIGLGLSYVKLLTEAHHGHVSLTSQLSKGTTFSIVLPQ
;
A
#
# COMPACT_ATOMS: atom_id res chain seq x y z
N THR A 1 -5.80 -9.32 11.35
CA THR A 1 -4.56 -9.26 12.13
C THR A 1 -3.43 -8.61 11.31
N ILE A 2 -2.51 -7.96 11.99
CA ILE A 2 -1.36 -7.32 11.37
C ILE A 2 -0.10 -8.05 11.84
N HIS A 3 0.73 -8.48 10.89
CA HIS A 3 1.97 -9.19 11.17
C HIS A 3 3.16 -8.33 10.72
N PRO A 4 3.82 -7.61 11.64
CA PRO A 4 4.98 -6.80 11.28
C PRO A 4 6.24 -7.64 11.11
N HIS A 5 7.08 -7.25 10.17
CA HIS A 5 8.39 -7.83 9.96
C HIS A 5 9.38 -6.72 9.62
N TYR A 6 10.47 -6.63 10.37
CA TYR A 6 11.47 -5.57 10.20
C TYR A 6 12.88 -6.15 9.99
N GLU A 7 13.53 -5.70 8.91
CA GLU A 7 14.96 -5.92 8.67
C GLU A 7 15.63 -4.55 8.56
N MET A 8 16.06 -4.02 9.69
CA MET A 8 16.56 -2.65 9.79
C MET A 8 17.98 -2.65 10.34
N LYS A 9 18.90 -1.99 9.63
CA LYS A 9 20.28 -1.75 10.11
C LYS A 9 20.35 -0.56 11.06
N SER A 10 19.36 0.32 11.01
CA SER A 10 19.27 1.51 11.84
C SER A 10 17.79 1.78 12.15
N THR A 11 17.54 2.40 13.30
CA THR A 11 16.21 2.90 13.63
C THR A 11 15.92 4.26 13.00
N LEU A 12 16.92 4.87 12.36
CA LEU A 12 16.78 6.17 11.69
C LEU A 12 16.53 5.97 10.20
N VAL A 13 15.51 6.64 9.69
CA VAL A 13 15.19 6.70 8.27
C VAL A 13 15.05 8.15 7.83
N THR A 14 15.46 8.42 6.59
CA THR A 14 15.35 9.75 6.00
C THR A 14 13.99 9.89 5.35
N ALA A 15 13.03 10.48 6.06
CA ALA A 15 11.69 10.71 5.57
C ALA A 15 10.92 11.60 6.54
N ASP A 16 9.87 12.27 6.04
CA ASP A 16 8.95 13.00 6.91
C ASP A 16 8.07 11.98 7.66
N PRO A 17 8.12 11.94 9.00
CA PRO A 17 7.38 10.93 9.76
C PRO A 17 5.87 11.05 9.60
N VAL A 18 5.33 12.24 9.42
CA VAL A 18 3.89 12.44 9.20
C VAL A 18 3.48 11.87 7.85
N HIS A 19 4.27 12.12 6.80
CA HIS A 19 3.99 11.58 5.47
C HIS A 19 4.09 10.07 5.43
N ILE A 20 5.08 9.49 6.08
CA ILE A 20 5.24 8.03 6.15
C ILE A 20 4.07 7.40 6.91
N ALA A 21 3.67 7.99 8.02
CA ALA A 21 2.49 7.52 8.76
C ALA A 21 1.23 7.57 7.89
N ASN A 22 1.06 8.62 7.10
CA ASN A 22 -0.09 8.75 6.19
C ASN A 22 -0.06 7.71 5.07
N ILE A 23 1.11 7.44 4.51
CA ILE A 23 1.27 6.39 3.49
C ILE A 23 0.84 5.04 4.06
N ILE A 24 1.38 4.66 5.21
CA ILE A 24 1.09 3.38 5.85
C ILE A 24 -0.38 3.28 6.24
N SER A 25 -0.94 4.33 6.84
CA SER A 25 -2.36 4.35 7.21
C SER A 25 -3.27 4.16 6.00
N ASN A 26 -3.00 4.85 4.90
CA ASN A 26 -3.81 4.72 3.69
C ASN A 26 -3.76 3.31 3.12
N LEU A 27 -2.58 2.69 3.12
CA LEU A 27 -2.43 1.32 2.62
C LEU A 27 -3.13 0.30 3.51
N ILE A 28 -3.03 0.47 4.83
CA ILE A 28 -3.72 -0.40 5.78
C ILE A 28 -5.24 -0.24 5.67
N GLU A 29 -5.74 0.98 5.61
CA GLU A 29 -7.17 1.23 5.42
C GLU A 29 -7.69 0.61 4.13
N ASN A 30 -6.92 0.73 3.06
CA ASN A 30 -7.27 0.11 1.78
C ASN A 30 -7.34 -1.41 1.90
N ALA A 31 -6.37 -2.02 2.57
CA ALA A 31 -6.35 -3.46 2.80
C ALA A 31 -7.56 -3.92 3.60
N ILE A 32 -7.94 -3.17 4.64
CA ILE A 32 -9.11 -3.50 5.46
C ILE A 32 -10.40 -3.39 4.65
N LYS A 33 -10.55 -2.34 3.85
CA LYS A 33 -11.76 -2.12 3.05
C LYS A 33 -12.03 -3.24 2.05
N TYR A 34 -10.98 -3.76 1.45
CA TYR A 34 -11.09 -4.71 0.33
C TYR A 34 -10.66 -6.12 0.70
N SER A 35 -10.41 -6.39 1.96
CA SER A 35 -10.22 -7.74 2.46
C SER A 35 -11.58 -8.41 2.63
N GLY A 36 -11.61 -9.72 2.63
CA GLY A 36 -12.82 -10.47 2.87
C GLY A 36 -13.21 -10.52 4.35
N LYS A 37 -13.78 -11.65 4.79
CA LYS A 37 -14.28 -11.81 6.15
C LYS A 37 -13.18 -11.87 7.20
N GLU A 38 -12.01 -12.39 6.86
CA GLU A 38 -10.86 -12.48 7.77
C GLU A 38 -9.72 -11.65 7.20
N VAL A 39 -9.40 -10.57 7.89
CA VAL A 39 -8.34 -9.64 7.46
C VAL A 39 -7.00 -10.15 7.96
N ARG A 40 -6.09 -10.41 7.03
CA ARG A 40 -4.69 -10.62 7.34
C ARG A 40 -3.85 -9.58 6.60
N ILE A 41 -3.02 -8.87 7.34
CA ILE A 41 -2.12 -7.87 6.78
C ILE A 41 -0.71 -8.18 7.26
N ASP A 42 0.19 -8.37 6.30
CA ASP A 42 1.61 -8.54 6.57
C ASP A 42 2.32 -7.23 6.21
N LEU A 43 2.96 -6.63 7.21
CA LEU A 43 3.74 -5.40 7.05
C LEU A 43 5.21 -5.73 7.17
N SER A 44 6.00 -5.32 6.17
CA SER A 44 7.42 -5.56 6.11
C SER A 44 8.17 -4.26 5.88
N CYS A 45 9.24 -4.02 6.64
CA CYS A 45 10.15 -2.90 6.45
C CYS A 45 11.57 -3.45 6.32
N ILE A 46 12.19 -3.25 5.17
CA ILE A 46 13.52 -3.75 4.86
C ILE A 46 14.43 -2.57 4.50
N GLN A 47 15.45 -2.35 5.30
CA GLN A 47 16.45 -1.31 5.07
C GLN A 47 17.71 -1.91 4.47
N LYS A 48 18.11 -1.37 3.33
CA LYS A 48 19.41 -1.64 2.70
C LYS A 48 20.21 -0.35 2.66
N GLU A 49 21.46 -0.39 2.19
CA GLU A 49 22.37 0.76 2.26
C GLU A 49 21.77 2.08 1.79
N HIS A 50 21.05 2.06 0.68
CA HIS A 50 20.55 3.27 0.05
C HIS A 50 19.04 3.30 -0.11
N THR A 51 18.32 2.29 0.43
CA THR A 51 16.88 2.21 0.28
C THR A 51 16.18 1.71 1.53
N LEU A 52 14.97 2.18 1.73
CA LEU A 52 14.00 1.59 2.65
C LEU A 52 12.82 1.09 1.82
N THR A 53 12.50 -0.19 1.97
CA THR A 53 11.34 -0.78 1.30
C THR A 53 10.27 -1.12 2.33
N ILE A 54 9.08 -0.59 2.13
CA ILE A 54 7.91 -0.88 2.96
C ILE A 54 6.95 -1.67 2.09
N GLN A 55 6.57 -2.86 2.54
CA GLN A 55 5.61 -3.71 1.84
C GLN A 55 4.42 -4.00 2.73
N ILE A 56 3.24 -3.87 2.15
CA ILE A 56 1.99 -4.20 2.82
C ILE A 56 1.24 -5.20 1.96
N THR A 57 1.06 -6.39 2.48
CA THR A 57 0.39 -7.50 1.79
C THR A 57 -0.92 -7.81 2.50
N ASP A 58 -2.00 -7.88 1.74
CA ASP A 58 -3.30 -8.29 2.26
C ASP A 58 -3.77 -9.59 1.59
N ASN A 59 -4.75 -10.23 2.20
CA ASN A 59 -5.39 -11.44 1.70
C ASN A 59 -6.77 -11.13 1.08
N GLY A 60 -6.94 -9.95 0.52
CA GLY A 60 -8.21 -9.46 0.00
C GLY A 60 -8.59 -9.99 -1.38
N ILE A 61 -9.48 -9.24 -2.00
CA ILE A 61 -10.07 -9.65 -3.29
C ILE A 61 -9.10 -9.60 -4.46
N GLY A 62 -7.99 -8.87 -4.30
CA GLY A 62 -7.05 -8.67 -5.41
C GLY A 62 -7.53 -7.61 -6.40
N ILE A 63 -6.69 -7.30 -7.36
CA ILE A 63 -6.94 -6.29 -8.39
C ILE A 63 -6.76 -6.92 -9.76
N PRO A 64 -7.77 -6.84 -10.64
CA PRO A 64 -7.63 -7.39 -12.00
C PRO A 64 -6.47 -6.74 -12.74
N PRO A 65 -5.72 -7.50 -13.56
CA PRO A 65 -4.58 -6.94 -14.31
C PRO A 65 -4.92 -5.68 -15.10
N ALA A 66 -6.10 -5.63 -15.70
CA ALA A 66 -6.52 -4.48 -16.50
C ALA A 66 -6.71 -3.20 -15.69
N GLU A 67 -6.88 -3.31 -14.36
CA GLU A 67 -7.12 -2.18 -13.48
C GLU A 67 -5.88 -1.77 -12.67
N GLN A 68 -4.84 -2.59 -12.65
CA GLN A 68 -3.66 -2.35 -11.80
C GLN A 68 -2.94 -1.04 -12.12
N SER A 69 -2.91 -0.62 -13.38
CA SER A 69 -2.30 0.65 -13.77
C SER A 69 -3.13 1.88 -13.38
N LYS A 70 -4.40 1.68 -13.03
CA LYS A 70 -5.35 2.77 -12.77
C LYS A 70 -5.58 3.04 -11.29
N VAL A 71 -5.17 2.13 -10.41
CA VAL A 71 -5.52 2.22 -8.98
C VAL A 71 -4.94 3.45 -8.29
N PHE A 72 -3.89 4.04 -8.84
CA PHE A 72 -3.30 5.26 -8.30
C PHE A 72 -3.90 6.55 -8.87
N ASP A 73 -4.83 6.44 -9.82
CA ASP A 73 -5.49 7.60 -10.38
C ASP A 73 -6.48 8.19 -9.38
N LYS A 74 -6.61 9.52 -9.38
CA LYS A 74 -7.57 10.20 -8.50
C LYS A 74 -8.99 9.72 -8.80
N PHE A 75 -9.77 9.54 -7.75
CA PHE A 75 -11.17 9.12 -7.81
C PHE A 75 -11.40 7.73 -8.42
N TYR A 76 -10.33 6.99 -8.68
CA TYR A 76 -10.49 5.63 -9.18
C TYR A 76 -11.10 4.73 -8.11
N ARG A 77 -12.16 4.02 -8.51
CA ARG A 77 -12.80 2.96 -7.73
C ARG A 77 -13.06 1.80 -8.69
N GLY A 78 -12.37 0.70 -8.48
CA GLY A 78 -12.42 -0.42 -9.40
C GLY A 78 -13.80 -1.02 -9.61
N ASN A 79 -14.05 -1.51 -10.81
CA ASN A 79 -15.28 -2.23 -11.14
C ASN A 79 -15.33 -3.62 -10.51
N HIS A 80 -14.20 -4.11 -10.02
CA HIS A 80 -14.08 -5.42 -9.37
C HIS A 80 -14.57 -5.41 -7.92
N ILE A 81 -14.91 -4.25 -7.37
CA ILE A 81 -15.33 -4.12 -5.98
C ILE A 81 -16.78 -4.58 -5.86
N PRO A 82 -17.06 -5.65 -5.07
CA PRO A 82 -18.42 -6.21 -5.00
C PRO A 82 -19.40 -5.33 -4.26
N ASP A 83 -18.95 -4.51 -3.33
CA ASP A 83 -19.81 -3.58 -2.58
C ASP A 83 -19.44 -2.14 -2.87
N ARG A 84 -20.24 -1.48 -3.70
CA ARG A 84 -20.02 -0.08 -4.05
C ARG A 84 -20.40 0.90 -2.94
N ASN A 85 -20.99 0.42 -1.86
CA ASN A 85 -21.29 1.23 -0.68
C ASN A 85 -20.09 1.38 0.24
N ILE A 86 -18.96 0.73 -0.08
CA ILE A 86 -17.72 0.91 0.68
C ILE A 86 -17.33 2.40 0.63
N PRO A 87 -17.18 3.06 1.81
CA PRO A 87 -16.88 4.48 1.84
C PRO A 87 -15.49 4.78 1.26
N GLY A 88 -15.39 5.92 0.62
CA GLY A 88 -14.15 6.40 0.04
C GLY A 88 -14.39 7.11 -1.30
N ILE A 89 -13.56 8.08 -1.60
CA ILE A 89 -13.64 8.87 -2.82
C ILE A 89 -12.52 8.59 -3.82
N GLY A 90 -11.74 7.53 -3.58
CA GLY A 90 -10.68 7.14 -4.49
C GLY A 90 -9.42 8.01 -4.44
N LEU A 91 -9.14 8.66 -3.31
CA LEU A 91 -7.97 9.53 -3.16
C LEU A 91 -6.82 8.90 -2.39
N GLY A 92 -7.07 7.82 -1.63
CA GLY A 92 -6.06 7.22 -0.75
C GLY A 92 -4.80 6.77 -1.47
N LEU A 93 -4.94 5.99 -2.54
CA LEU A 93 -3.79 5.48 -3.28
C LEU A 93 -3.11 6.56 -4.13
N SER A 94 -3.85 7.50 -4.68
CA SER A 94 -3.25 8.64 -5.40
C SER A 94 -2.42 9.50 -4.45
N TYR A 95 -2.87 9.66 -3.21
CA TYR A 95 -2.14 10.37 -2.17
C TYR A 95 -0.86 9.62 -1.76
N VAL A 96 -0.93 8.30 -1.64
CA VAL A 96 0.24 7.45 -1.38
C VAL A 96 1.29 7.66 -2.47
N LYS A 97 0.89 7.63 -3.73
CA LYS A 97 1.79 7.86 -4.84
C LYS A 97 2.42 9.25 -4.79
N LEU A 98 1.62 10.28 -4.56
CA LEU A 98 2.07 11.65 -4.46
C LEU A 98 3.15 11.81 -3.37
N LEU A 99 2.89 11.32 -2.16
CA LEU A 99 3.82 11.41 -1.04
C LEU A 99 5.10 10.61 -1.30
N THR A 100 4.97 9.43 -1.87
CA THR A 100 6.12 8.57 -2.18
C THR A 100 7.03 9.26 -3.20
N GLU A 101 6.45 9.81 -4.26
CA GLU A 101 7.22 10.53 -5.28
C GLU A 101 7.84 11.82 -4.74
N ALA A 102 7.18 12.51 -3.82
CA ALA A 102 7.73 13.68 -3.14
C ALA A 102 8.98 13.34 -2.32
N HIS A 103 9.12 12.09 -1.88
CA HIS A 103 10.31 11.56 -1.20
C HIS A 103 11.31 10.93 -2.17
N HIS A 104 11.15 11.18 -3.47
CA HIS A 104 12.00 10.61 -4.53
C HIS A 104 11.95 9.09 -4.63
N GLY A 105 10.90 8.49 -4.08
CA GLY A 105 10.66 7.06 -4.13
C GLY A 105 9.68 6.67 -5.22
N HIS A 106 9.30 5.41 -5.19
CA HIS A 106 8.27 4.90 -6.09
C HIS A 106 7.40 3.86 -5.39
N VAL A 107 6.17 3.76 -5.85
CA VAL A 107 5.19 2.78 -5.38
C VAL A 107 4.86 1.81 -6.50
N SER A 108 4.74 0.55 -6.17
CA SER A 108 4.33 -0.49 -7.11
C SER A 108 3.39 -1.46 -6.41
N LEU A 109 2.73 -2.30 -7.19
CA LEU A 109 1.89 -3.34 -6.64
C LEU A 109 2.04 -4.65 -7.43
N THR A 110 1.82 -5.74 -6.72
CA THR A 110 1.57 -7.05 -7.32
C THR A 110 0.27 -7.56 -6.74
N SER A 111 -0.58 -8.13 -7.56
CA SER A 111 -1.89 -8.58 -7.12
C SER A 111 -2.37 -9.76 -7.93
N GLN A 112 -3.16 -10.60 -7.28
CA GLN A 112 -3.81 -11.73 -7.91
C GLN A 112 -5.23 -11.84 -7.38
N LEU A 113 -6.20 -11.93 -8.28
CA LEU A 113 -7.61 -12.04 -7.90
C LEU A 113 -7.84 -13.20 -6.92
N SER A 114 -8.62 -12.93 -5.91
CA SER A 114 -8.98 -13.86 -4.84
C SER A 114 -7.81 -14.30 -3.94
N LYS A 115 -6.63 -13.74 -4.12
CA LYS A 115 -5.45 -14.04 -3.29
C LYS A 115 -4.93 -12.84 -2.51
N GLY A 116 -5.14 -11.64 -3.02
CA GLY A 116 -4.75 -10.41 -2.34
C GLY A 116 -3.80 -9.54 -3.14
N THR A 117 -3.27 -8.53 -2.45
CA THR A 117 -2.44 -7.49 -3.06
C THR A 117 -1.25 -7.17 -2.18
N THR A 118 -0.11 -6.93 -2.79
CA THR A 118 1.08 -6.39 -2.14
C THR A 118 1.41 -5.03 -2.73
N PHE A 119 1.41 -4.00 -1.89
CA PHE A 119 1.94 -2.69 -2.24
C PHE A 119 3.37 -2.56 -1.73
N SER A 120 4.25 -2.06 -2.57
CA SER A 120 5.66 -1.85 -2.24
C SER A 120 6.00 -0.37 -2.40
N ILE A 121 6.53 0.22 -1.34
CA ILE A 121 7.01 1.60 -1.31
C ILE A 121 8.52 1.53 -1.16
N VAL A 122 9.25 2.12 -2.10
CA VAL A 122 10.71 2.18 -2.05
C VAL A 122 11.14 3.64 -1.90
N LEU A 123 11.85 3.92 -0.83
CA LEU A 123 12.33 5.27 -0.50
C LEU A 123 13.86 5.28 -0.49
N PRO A 124 14.50 6.21 -1.23
CA PRO A 124 15.95 6.39 -1.14
C PRO A 124 16.34 6.92 0.24
N GLN A 125 17.53 6.51 0.69
CA GLN A 125 18.07 6.90 1.98
C GLN A 125 19.42 7.61 1.87
#